data_a70a7afbc6c894763bb1abbde1cf42eb
#
_entry.id   a70a7afbc6c894763bb1abbde1cf42eb
#
_cell.length_a   1.000
_cell.length_b   1.000
_cell.length_c   1.000
_cell.angle_alpha   90.00
_cell.angle_beta   90.00
_cell.angle_gamma   90.00
#
_symmetry.space_group_name_H-M   'P 1'
#
loop_
_entity.id
_entity.type
_entity.pdbx_description
1 polymer ?
#
loop_
_entity_poly.entity_id
_entity_poly.type
_entity_poly.pdbx_seq_one_letter_code
_entity_poly.pdbx_strand_id
1 'polypeptide(L)'
;DNIVLDLELSALQSDGHGEVVASPKVLTADKQKALIASGTQIPYGESTSSGAAAVKFINAELRLEVTPSITPDGRVNMDLAINKDSPGAVLSNGALTINSNRIATSVLVDDGQTVVLGGVFTTDMLKGVTKTPLLGDIPFLGRLFKQDVTRNEKKELLIFVTPRLLNDTITSK
;
A
#
# COMPACT_ATOMS: atom_id res chain seq x y z
N ASP A 1 49.51 22.61 15.21
CA ASP A 1 48.81 21.48 14.53
C ASP A 1 47.55 21.18 15.33
N ASN A 2 46.47 21.80 14.88
CA ASN A 2 45.12 21.52 15.43
C ASN A 2 44.57 20.28 14.75
N ILE A 3 44.54 19.15 15.46
CA ILE A 3 43.76 18.00 15.10
C ILE A 3 42.35 18.27 15.61
N VAL A 4 41.45 18.71 14.74
CA VAL A 4 40.02 18.76 15.02
C VAL A 4 39.50 17.35 14.84
N LEU A 5 39.28 16.64 15.95
CA LEU A 5 38.57 15.36 15.98
C LEU A 5 37.07 15.71 15.93
N ASP A 6 36.49 15.75 14.76
CA ASP A 6 35.04 15.79 14.59
C ASP A 6 34.48 14.39 14.90
N LEU A 7 34.13 14.17 16.15
CA LEU A 7 33.39 13.00 16.58
C LEU A 7 31.91 13.25 16.32
N GLU A 8 31.45 13.02 15.09
CA GLU A 8 30.05 13.07 14.74
C GLU A 8 29.37 11.80 15.24
N LEU A 9 28.82 11.85 16.43
CA LEU A 9 27.96 10.79 16.96
C LEU A 9 26.58 10.95 16.32
N SER A 10 26.42 10.40 15.13
CA SER A 10 25.15 10.41 14.39
C SER A 10 24.29 9.23 14.84
N ALA A 11 23.58 9.38 15.95
CA ALA A 11 22.47 8.52 16.31
C ALA A 11 21.20 9.08 15.65
N LEU A 12 20.93 8.73 14.38
CA LEU A 12 19.71 9.09 13.69
C LEU A 12 18.68 7.99 13.96
N GLN A 13 17.84 8.19 14.96
CA GLN A 13 16.61 7.43 15.14
C GLN A 13 15.49 8.18 14.42
N SER A 14 15.09 7.69 13.24
CA SER A 14 13.92 8.19 12.54
C SER A 14 12.74 7.28 12.88
N ASP A 15 11.83 7.78 13.72
CA ASP A 15 10.57 7.11 14.03
C ASP A 15 9.46 7.78 13.22
N GLY A 16 8.98 7.11 12.18
CA GLY A 16 7.96 7.61 11.27
C GLY A 16 6.73 6.72 11.30
N HIS A 17 5.59 7.26 11.75
CA HIS A 17 4.28 6.63 11.64
C HIS A 17 3.50 7.31 10.52
N GLY A 18 3.07 6.53 9.51
CA GLY A 18 2.20 6.98 8.44
C GLY A 18 0.95 6.13 8.38
N GLU A 19 -0.22 6.77 8.29
CA GLU A 19 -1.50 6.12 8.09
C GLU A 19 -2.15 6.67 6.83
N VAL A 20 -2.62 5.77 5.95
CA VAL A 20 -3.38 6.13 4.75
C VAL A 20 -4.70 5.38 4.79
N VAL A 21 -5.80 6.12 4.81
CA VAL A 21 -7.16 5.58 4.76
C VAL A 21 -7.78 5.93 3.41
N ALA A 22 -8.30 4.93 2.71
CA ALA A 22 -9.03 5.09 1.47
C ALA A 22 -10.38 4.39 1.58
N SER A 23 -11.47 5.09 1.23
CA SER A 23 -12.83 4.61 1.40
C SER A 23 -13.64 4.83 0.11
N PRO A 24 -13.61 3.91 -0.85
CA PRO A 24 -14.47 3.97 -2.03
C PRO A 24 -15.91 3.63 -1.62
N LYS A 25 -16.86 4.33 -2.23
CA LYS A 25 -18.30 4.13 -2.01
C LYS A 25 -19.00 4.08 -3.36
N VAL A 26 -19.90 3.14 -3.52
CA VAL A 26 -20.69 2.99 -4.73
C VAL A 26 -22.10 2.53 -4.38
N LEU A 27 -23.08 3.07 -5.08
CA LEU A 27 -24.49 2.68 -5.00
C LEU A 27 -24.83 1.81 -6.21
N THR A 28 -25.49 0.68 -5.97
CA THR A 28 -25.96 -0.19 -7.04
C THR A 28 -27.25 -0.90 -6.64
N ALA A 29 -27.98 -1.41 -7.63
CA ALA A 29 -29.15 -2.22 -7.41
C ALA A 29 -28.78 -3.69 -7.09
N ASP A 30 -29.75 -4.45 -6.58
CA ASP A 30 -29.61 -5.89 -6.32
C ASP A 30 -29.19 -6.63 -7.61
N LYS A 31 -28.19 -7.51 -7.48
CA LYS A 31 -27.61 -8.32 -8.57
C LYS A 31 -27.04 -7.51 -9.75
N GLN A 32 -26.77 -6.22 -9.55
CA GLN A 32 -26.13 -5.38 -10.54
C GLN A 32 -24.67 -5.10 -10.18
N LYS A 33 -23.79 -5.37 -11.11
CA LYS A 33 -22.37 -5.07 -10.96
C LYS A 33 -22.14 -3.56 -10.99
N ALA A 34 -21.43 -3.06 -10.01
CA ALA A 34 -20.97 -1.67 -9.95
C ALA A 34 -19.46 -1.61 -9.90
N LEU A 35 -18.91 -0.54 -10.45
CA LEU A 35 -17.50 -0.23 -10.48
C LEU A 35 -17.29 1.22 -10.10
N ILE A 36 -16.37 1.46 -9.18
CA ILE A 36 -15.78 2.76 -8.96
C ILE A 36 -14.26 2.66 -9.03
N ALA A 37 -13.64 3.60 -9.74
CA ALA A 37 -12.19 3.71 -9.83
C ALA A 37 -11.79 5.16 -9.71
N SER A 38 -10.74 5.42 -8.94
CA SER A 38 -10.18 6.76 -8.75
C SER A 38 -8.67 6.67 -8.61
N GLY A 39 -7.93 7.43 -9.40
CA GLY A 39 -6.49 7.37 -9.38
C GLY A 39 -5.81 8.33 -10.34
N THR A 40 -4.56 8.07 -10.61
CA THR A 40 -3.69 8.87 -11.47
C THR A 40 -3.08 8.01 -12.57
N GLN A 41 -2.98 8.56 -13.75
CA GLN A 41 -2.22 7.97 -14.85
C GLN A 41 -0.77 8.47 -14.81
N ILE A 42 0.15 7.53 -14.85
CA ILE A 42 1.57 7.82 -14.78
C ILE A 42 2.19 7.54 -16.16
N PRO A 43 2.75 8.56 -16.82
CA PRO A 43 3.45 8.35 -18.08
C PRO A 43 4.80 7.66 -17.86
N TYR A 44 5.15 6.71 -18.71
CA TYR A 44 6.49 6.14 -18.79
C TYR A 44 6.95 6.02 -20.25
N GLY A 45 8.26 6.20 -20.43
CA GLY A 45 8.88 6.09 -21.74
C GLY A 45 9.20 4.64 -22.09
N GLU A 46 8.79 4.20 -23.27
CA GLU A 46 9.19 2.92 -23.85
C GLU A 46 10.07 3.19 -25.07
N SER A 47 11.27 2.62 -25.08
CA SER A 47 12.15 2.69 -26.25
C SER A 47 11.65 1.66 -27.27
N THR A 48 11.23 2.15 -28.43
CA THR A 48 10.85 1.27 -29.54
C THR A 48 12.09 0.83 -30.33
N SER A 49 12.02 -0.33 -30.95
CA SER A 49 13.11 -0.88 -31.77
C SER A 49 13.54 0.00 -32.95
N SER A 50 12.72 1.00 -33.28
CA SER A 50 13.00 2.00 -34.32
C SER A 50 13.66 3.28 -33.80
N GLY A 51 14.01 3.36 -32.51
CA GLY A 51 14.65 4.52 -31.91
C GLY A 51 13.71 5.70 -31.56
N ALA A 52 12.41 5.57 -31.83
CA ALA A 52 11.44 6.56 -31.39
C ALA A 52 11.02 6.30 -29.95
N ALA A 53 10.95 7.35 -29.13
CA ALA A 53 10.41 7.27 -27.78
C ALA A 53 8.88 7.29 -27.84
N ALA A 54 8.24 6.24 -27.34
CA ALA A 54 6.80 6.20 -27.16
C ALA A 54 6.47 6.43 -25.68
N VAL A 55 5.49 7.28 -25.41
CA VAL A 55 4.96 7.48 -24.06
C VAL A 55 3.76 6.56 -23.87
N LYS A 56 3.86 5.68 -22.87
CA LYS A 56 2.73 4.86 -22.39
C LYS A 56 2.28 5.33 -21.03
N PHE A 57 1.05 5.01 -20.68
CA PHE A 57 0.48 5.36 -19.39
C PHE A 57 0.16 4.08 -18.62
N ILE A 58 0.42 4.11 -17.32
CA ILE A 58 0.01 3.09 -16.38
C ILE A 58 -0.90 3.71 -15.32
N ASN A 59 -1.97 3.02 -14.97
CA ASN A 59 -2.91 3.51 -13.98
C ASN A 59 -2.45 3.12 -12.58
N ALA A 60 -2.34 4.11 -11.70
CA ALA A 60 -2.22 3.91 -10.26
C ALA A 60 -3.55 4.32 -9.63
N GLU A 61 -4.44 3.35 -9.39
CA GLU A 61 -5.82 3.61 -9.01
C GLU A 61 -6.30 2.74 -7.85
N LEU A 62 -7.24 3.28 -7.08
CA LEU A 62 -8.11 2.52 -6.20
C LEU A 62 -9.35 2.12 -7.00
N ARG A 63 -9.58 0.82 -7.16
CA ARG A 63 -10.68 0.26 -7.93
C ARG A 63 -11.47 -0.70 -7.06
N LEU A 64 -12.77 -0.52 -7.02
CA LEU A 64 -13.73 -1.40 -6.35
C LEU A 64 -14.75 -1.88 -7.39
N GLU A 65 -14.85 -3.18 -7.52
CA GLU A 65 -15.95 -3.84 -8.22
C GLU A 65 -16.77 -4.61 -7.20
N VAL A 66 -18.07 -4.48 -7.25
CA VAL A 66 -18.99 -5.16 -6.34
C VAL A 66 -20.24 -5.59 -7.07
N THR A 67 -20.67 -6.81 -6.77
CA THR A 67 -21.96 -7.34 -7.20
C THR A 67 -22.71 -7.81 -5.96
N PRO A 68 -23.68 -7.03 -5.45
CA PRO A 68 -24.47 -7.40 -4.27
C PRO A 68 -25.63 -8.31 -4.66
N SER A 69 -26.01 -9.19 -3.73
CA SER A 69 -27.22 -10.00 -3.81
C SER A 69 -27.92 -10.01 -2.47
N ILE A 70 -29.11 -9.46 -2.40
CA ILE A 70 -29.90 -9.39 -1.18
C ILE A 70 -30.58 -10.74 -0.94
N THR A 71 -30.37 -11.31 0.23
CA THR A 71 -30.99 -12.57 0.65
C THR A 71 -32.37 -12.33 1.27
N PRO A 72 -33.30 -13.32 1.25
CA PRO A 72 -34.64 -13.15 1.81
C PRO A 72 -34.68 -12.82 3.32
N ASP A 73 -33.61 -13.15 4.04
CA ASP A 73 -33.43 -12.84 5.47
C ASP A 73 -32.84 -11.44 5.74
N GLY A 74 -32.69 -10.60 4.69
CA GLY A 74 -32.24 -9.22 4.80
C GLY A 74 -30.74 -9.02 4.90
N ARG A 75 -29.96 -10.08 4.67
CA ARG A 75 -28.50 -9.98 4.55
C ARG A 75 -28.06 -9.69 3.13
N VAL A 76 -26.86 -9.20 2.97
CA VAL A 76 -26.26 -8.87 1.68
C VAL A 76 -25.09 -9.79 1.40
N ASN A 77 -25.23 -10.61 0.37
CA ASN A 77 -24.10 -11.34 -0.19
C ASN A 77 -23.41 -10.47 -1.23
N MET A 78 -22.12 -10.26 -1.09
CA MET A 78 -21.35 -9.39 -1.98
C MET A 78 -20.17 -10.13 -2.59
N ASP A 79 -20.09 -10.12 -3.90
CA ASP A 79 -18.87 -10.48 -4.63
C ASP A 79 -18.05 -9.20 -4.84
N LEU A 80 -16.87 -9.15 -4.23
CA LEU A 80 -16.02 -7.98 -4.16
C LEU A 80 -14.68 -8.24 -4.83
N ALA A 81 -14.23 -7.28 -5.63
CA ALA A 81 -12.86 -7.20 -6.11
C ALA A 81 -12.34 -5.79 -5.86
N ILE A 82 -11.29 -5.69 -5.04
CA ILE A 82 -10.66 -4.43 -4.68
C ILE A 82 -9.22 -4.46 -5.16
N ASN A 83 -8.82 -3.42 -5.85
CA ASN A 83 -7.45 -3.20 -6.28
C ASN A 83 -7.02 -1.80 -5.87
N LYS A 84 -5.89 -1.70 -5.18
CA LYS A 84 -5.27 -0.44 -4.79
C LYS A 84 -3.85 -0.40 -5.31
N ASP A 85 -3.64 0.37 -6.37
CA ASP A 85 -2.34 0.62 -6.95
C ASP A 85 -1.84 2.00 -6.53
N SER A 86 -0.58 2.10 -6.17
CA SER A 86 0.08 3.36 -5.81
C SER A 86 1.47 3.45 -6.42
N PRO A 87 1.93 4.66 -6.78
CA PRO A 87 3.28 4.84 -7.26
C PRO A 87 4.29 4.38 -6.20
N GLY A 88 5.28 3.63 -6.63
CA GLY A 88 6.40 3.21 -5.81
C GLY A 88 7.66 4.03 -6.07
N ALA A 89 8.80 3.45 -5.83
CA ALA A 89 10.10 4.09 -6.06
C ALA A 89 10.43 4.17 -7.56
N VAL A 90 11.13 5.23 -7.94
CA VAL A 90 11.74 5.33 -9.25
C VAL A 90 13.08 4.61 -9.22
N LEU A 91 13.26 3.65 -10.12
CA LEU A 91 14.51 2.92 -10.26
C LEU A 91 15.59 3.76 -10.93
N SER A 92 16.85 3.36 -10.79
CA SER A 92 18.00 4.06 -11.36
C SER A 92 17.98 4.18 -12.90
N ASN A 93 17.21 3.34 -13.57
CA ASN A 93 16.97 3.38 -15.01
C ASN A 93 15.79 4.29 -15.42
N GLY A 94 15.20 5.03 -14.46
CA GLY A 94 14.03 5.89 -14.67
C GLY A 94 12.69 5.17 -14.70
N ALA A 95 12.67 3.84 -14.54
CA ALA A 95 11.42 3.09 -14.46
C ALA A 95 10.73 3.31 -13.11
N LEU A 96 9.42 3.51 -13.13
CA LEU A 96 8.59 3.63 -11.93
C LEU A 96 8.06 2.26 -11.52
N THR A 97 8.21 1.94 -10.24
CA THR A 97 7.55 0.77 -9.65
C THR A 97 6.13 1.11 -9.24
N ILE A 98 5.25 0.10 -9.20
CA ILE A 98 3.88 0.23 -8.70
C ILE A 98 3.66 -0.76 -7.57
N ASN A 99 3.22 -0.24 -6.44
CA ASN A 99 2.77 -1.06 -5.32
C ASN A 99 1.30 -1.42 -5.54
N SER A 100 1.01 -2.70 -5.69
CA SER A 100 -0.33 -3.21 -5.95
C SER A 100 -0.81 -4.09 -4.81
N ASN A 101 -2.00 -3.79 -4.31
CA ASN A 101 -2.70 -4.60 -3.32
C ASN A 101 -4.04 -5.02 -3.94
N ARG A 102 -4.31 -6.31 -3.95
CA ARG A 102 -5.52 -6.87 -4.56
C ARG A 102 -6.15 -7.88 -3.63
N ILE A 103 -7.47 -7.79 -3.50
CA ILE A 103 -8.30 -8.78 -2.85
C ILE A 103 -9.53 -9.07 -3.72
N ALA A 104 -9.91 -10.34 -3.80
CA ALA A 104 -11.15 -10.78 -4.40
C ALA A 104 -11.78 -11.81 -3.48
N THR A 105 -13.01 -11.57 -3.06
CA THR A 105 -13.72 -12.42 -2.10
C THR A 105 -15.23 -12.29 -2.23
N SER A 106 -15.94 -13.27 -1.71
CA SER A 106 -17.39 -13.25 -1.56
C SER A 106 -17.74 -13.37 -0.08
N VAL A 107 -18.57 -12.47 0.41
CA VAL A 107 -18.95 -12.40 1.83
C VAL A 107 -20.44 -12.16 2.00
N LEU A 108 -21.01 -12.73 3.05
CA LEU A 108 -22.38 -12.50 3.47
C LEU A 108 -22.37 -11.68 4.76
N VAL A 109 -22.98 -10.51 4.72
CA VAL A 109 -22.94 -9.51 5.80
C VAL A 109 -24.34 -8.98 6.08
N ASP A 110 -24.62 -8.70 7.35
CA ASP A 110 -25.87 -8.05 7.75
C ASP A 110 -25.86 -6.57 7.31
N ASP A 111 -27.05 -6.02 7.07
CA ASP A 111 -27.21 -4.62 6.71
C ASP A 111 -26.62 -3.69 7.78
N GLY A 112 -25.73 -2.80 7.37
CA GLY A 112 -25.05 -1.83 8.23
C GLY A 112 -23.90 -2.40 9.07
N GLN A 113 -23.63 -3.70 9.03
CA GLN A 113 -22.53 -4.31 9.76
C GLN A 113 -21.20 -4.17 8.99
N THR A 114 -20.14 -3.91 9.73
CA THR A 114 -18.77 -3.85 9.18
C THR A 114 -18.05 -5.16 9.44
N VAL A 115 -17.49 -5.75 8.41
CA VAL A 115 -16.66 -6.96 8.52
C VAL A 115 -15.27 -6.73 7.94
N VAL A 116 -14.30 -7.45 8.46
CA VAL A 116 -12.94 -7.49 7.93
C VAL A 116 -12.88 -8.51 6.81
N LEU A 117 -12.56 -8.10 5.60
CA LEU A 117 -12.38 -8.99 4.45
C LEU A 117 -11.05 -9.72 4.51
N GLY A 118 -10.04 -9.07 5.04
CA GLY A 118 -8.70 -9.60 5.14
C GLY A 118 -7.68 -8.51 5.40
N GLY A 119 -6.43 -8.92 5.47
CA GLY A 119 -5.33 -8.02 5.66
C GLY A 119 -4.00 -8.68 5.35
N VAL A 120 -2.97 -7.86 5.23
CA VAL A 120 -1.60 -8.30 5.03
C VAL A 120 -0.73 -7.58 6.05
N PHE A 121 0.08 -8.33 6.76
CA PHE A 121 1.10 -7.80 7.65
C PHE A 121 2.46 -8.19 7.12
N THR A 122 3.32 -7.21 6.89
CA THR A 122 4.67 -7.41 6.41
C THR A 122 5.64 -6.77 7.40
N THR A 123 6.67 -7.51 7.77
CA THR A 123 7.77 -7.01 8.58
C THR A 123 9.08 -7.25 7.85
N ASP A 124 9.76 -6.18 7.50
CA ASP A 124 11.08 -6.21 6.89
C ASP A 124 12.12 -5.79 7.93
N MET A 125 13.05 -6.69 8.24
CA MET A 125 14.14 -6.41 9.16
C MET A 125 15.48 -6.55 8.42
N LEU A 126 16.18 -5.43 8.29
CA LEU A 126 17.52 -5.39 7.73
C LEU A 126 18.51 -5.04 8.85
N LYS A 127 19.46 -5.94 9.11
CA LYS A 127 20.60 -5.68 9.98
C LYS A 127 21.86 -5.67 9.12
N GLY A 128 22.49 -4.52 9.03
CA GLY A 128 23.77 -4.35 8.35
C GLY A 128 24.84 -3.93 9.34
N VAL A 129 26.01 -4.51 9.20
CA VAL A 129 27.20 -4.12 9.95
C VAL A 129 28.26 -3.71 8.96
N THR A 130 28.64 -2.46 8.98
CA THR A 130 29.76 -1.95 8.19
C THR A 130 30.93 -1.74 9.14
N LYS A 131 32.02 -2.48 8.93
CA LYS A 131 33.24 -2.35 9.70
C LYS A 131 34.44 -2.06 8.81
N THR A 132 35.37 -1.27 9.29
CA THR A 132 36.64 -1.10 8.60
C THR A 132 37.52 -2.35 8.83
N PRO A 133 37.98 -3.02 7.79
CA PRO A 133 38.86 -4.19 7.92
C PRO A 133 40.08 -3.85 8.81
N LEU A 134 40.47 -4.78 9.67
CA LEU A 134 41.59 -4.67 10.62
C LEU A 134 41.34 -3.76 11.85
N LEU A 135 40.61 -2.66 11.72
CA LEU A 135 40.35 -1.72 12.82
C LEU A 135 39.06 -2.03 13.59
N GLY A 136 38.06 -2.61 12.93
CA GLY A 136 36.77 -2.97 13.54
C GLY A 136 36.83 -4.20 14.47
N ASP A 137 37.91 -4.98 14.44
CA ASP A 137 38.09 -6.20 15.25
C ASP A 137 38.99 -6.00 16.50
N ILE A 138 39.43 -4.78 16.77
CA ILE A 138 40.27 -4.46 17.93
C ILE A 138 39.37 -4.41 19.19
N PRO A 139 39.67 -5.18 20.25
CA PRO A 139 38.96 -5.11 21.50
C PRO A 139 39.11 -3.71 22.10
N PHE A 140 38.02 -3.12 22.62
CA PHE A 140 37.85 -1.77 23.15
C PHE A 140 37.76 -0.61 22.13
N LEU A 141 38.47 -0.63 21.01
CA LEU A 141 38.46 0.44 20.01
C LEU A 141 37.59 0.12 18.78
N GLY A 142 37.27 -1.16 18.55
CA GLY A 142 36.48 -1.61 17.39
C GLY A 142 35.08 -0.98 17.29
N ARG A 143 34.50 -0.52 18.40
CA ARG A 143 33.20 0.19 18.42
C ARG A 143 33.24 1.54 17.72
N LEU A 144 34.38 2.21 17.68
CA LEU A 144 34.58 3.50 17.00
C LEU A 144 34.69 3.35 15.46
N PHE A 145 34.99 2.14 14.99
CA PHE A 145 35.18 1.81 13.56
C PHE A 145 34.11 0.86 13.01
N LYS A 146 32.99 0.74 13.72
CA LYS A 146 31.87 -0.12 13.39
C LYS A 146 30.60 0.70 13.35
N GLN A 147 29.87 0.62 12.25
CA GLN A 147 28.54 1.20 12.10
C GLN A 147 27.51 0.08 12.00
N ASP A 148 26.63 -0.01 12.97
CA ASP A 148 25.51 -0.92 12.97
C ASP A 148 24.29 -0.20 12.40
N VAL A 149 23.75 -0.70 11.28
CA VAL A 149 22.51 -0.21 10.68
C VAL A 149 21.42 -1.23 10.92
N THR A 150 20.41 -0.85 11.68
CA THR A 150 19.20 -1.65 11.89
C THR A 150 18.03 -0.92 11.26
N ARG A 151 17.43 -1.51 10.22
CA ARG A 151 16.20 -1.04 9.61
C ARG A 151 15.10 -2.05 9.91
N ASN A 152 14.05 -1.59 10.57
CA ASN A 152 12.86 -2.37 10.84
C ASN A 152 11.67 -1.62 10.24
N GLU A 153 11.06 -2.20 9.21
CA GLU A 153 9.91 -1.63 8.53
C GLU A 153 8.72 -2.58 8.69
N LYS A 154 7.61 -2.05 9.23
CA LYS A 154 6.36 -2.78 9.41
C LYS A 154 5.29 -2.12 8.56
N LYS A 155 4.62 -2.94 7.74
CA LYS A 155 3.47 -2.52 6.92
C LYS A 155 2.29 -3.38 7.26
N GLU A 156 1.16 -2.75 7.51
CA GLU A 156 -0.11 -3.41 7.77
C GLU A 156 -1.17 -2.86 6.82
N LEU A 157 -1.90 -3.76 6.18
CA LEU A 157 -3.06 -3.45 5.35
C LEU A 157 -4.26 -4.20 5.92
N LEU A 158 -5.33 -3.47 6.24
CA LEU A 158 -6.62 -4.02 6.64
C LEU A 158 -7.70 -3.52 5.70
N ILE A 159 -8.60 -4.40 5.32
CA ILE A 159 -9.71 -4.11 4.40
C ILE A 159 -11.01 -4.46 5.08
N PHE A 160 -11.89 -3.45 5.19
CA PHE A 160 -13.21 -3.53 5.79
C PHE A 160 -14.27 -3.26 4.74
N VAL A 161 -15.44 -3.85 4.90
CA VAL A 161 -16.62 -3.56 4.08
C VAL A 161 -17.85 -3.38 4.96
N THR A 162 -18.70 -2.43 4.57
CA THR A 162 -19.98 -2.15 5.24
C THR A 162 -21.05 -1.97 4.16
N PRO A 163 -21.97 -2.94 3.98
CA PRO A 163 -23.12 -2.78 3.12
C PRO A 163 -24.19 -1.93 3.80
N ARG A 164 -24.97 -1.22 3.01
CA ARG A 164 -26.18 -0.54 3.45
C ARG A 164 -27.30 -0.76 2.46
N LEU A 165 -28.45 -1.23 2.93
CA LEU A 165 -29.66 -1.31 2.16
C LEU A 165 -30.37 0.05 2.23
N LEU A 166 -30.64 0.63 1.07
CA LEU A 166 -31.47 1.84 0.96
C LEU A 166 -32.89 1.37 0.65
N ASN A 167 -33.78 1.49 1.61
CA ASN A 167 -35.22 1.31 1.41
C ASN A 167 -35.78 2.65 0.91
N ASP A 168 -36.20 2.69 -0.33
CA ASP A 168 -37.03 3.81 -0.83
C ASP A 168 -38.42 3.72 -0.15
N THR A 169 -38.48 4.26 1.04
CA THR A 169 -39.79 4.60 1.60
C THR A 169 -40.23 5.88 0.88
N ILE A 170 -40.82 5.72 -0.28
CA ILE A 170 -41.53 6.81 -0.96
C ILE A 170 -42.69 7.17 -0.06
N THR A 171 -42.48 8.15 0.82
CA THR A 171 -43.59 8.83 1.45
C THR A 171 -44.26 9.69 0.38
N SER A 172 -45.17 9.09 -0.35
CA SER A 172 -46.10 9.85 -1.16
C SER A 172 -46.95 10.68 -0.20
N LYS A 173 -46.74 11.99 -0.24
CA LYS A 173 -47.64 12.96 0.35
C LYS A 173 -48.26 13.77 -0.75
#